data_04153a6fafc325960266e9ae4f1588db
#
_entry.id   04153a6fafc325960266e9ae4f1588db
#
_cell.length_a   1.000
_cell.length_b   1.000
_cell.length_c   1.000
_cell.angle_alpha   90.00
_cell.angle_beta   90.00
_cell.angle_gamma   90.00
#
_symmetry.space_group_name_H-M   'P 1'
#
loop_
_entity.id
_entity.type
_entity.pdbx_description
1 polymer ?
#
loop_
_entity_poly.entity_id
_entity_poly.type
_entity_poly.pdbx_seq_one_letter_code
_entity_poly.pdbx_strand_id
1 'polypeptide(L)'
;MTESLLEFPAEVTVKAMGLSSDSFARTVEKLVRPHLQPGADCKVREVQSSKGKYTSVSVTFVAHDQAHLEGVYASLNACPDIVFKL
;
A
#
# COMPACT_ATOMS: atom_id res chain seq x y z
N MET A 1 -8.80 -17.47 -17.99
CA MET A 1 -7.95 -17.11 -17.85
C MET A 1 -7.80 -16.05 -17.46
N THR A 2 -7.50 -15.81 -16.79
CA THR A 2 -7.29 -14.82 -16.48
C THR A 2 -6.14 -14.41 -16.54
N GLU A 3 -5.78 -13.73 -17.26
CA GLU A 3 -4.62 -13.31 -17.27
C GLU A 3 -4.52 -12.16 -16.51
N SER A 4 -3.49 -11.89 -15.87
CA SER A 4 -3.17 -10.68 -15.27
C SER A 4 -3.03 -9.64 -16.32
N LEU A 5 -3.62 -8.50 -16.10
CA LEU A 5 -3.47 -7.41 -17.03
C LEU A 5 -2.17 -6.65 -16.81
N LEU A 6 -1.43 -6.99 -15.74
CA LEU A 6 -0.17 -6.34 -15.46
C LEU A 6 0.97 -7.10 -16.08
N GLU A 7 1.90 -6.36 -16.65
CA GLU A 7 3.15 -6.93 -17.11
C GLU A 7 4.22 -6.45 -16.17
N PHE A 8 4.89 -7.38 -15.51
CA PHE A 8 5.91 -7.02 -14.52
C PHE A 8 7.30 -6.90 -15.13
N PRO A 9 8.13 -6.00 -14.63
CA PRO A 9 7.83 -5.12 -13.49
C PRO A 9 6.86 -4.02 -13.90
N ALA A 10 6.03 -3.60 -12.95
CA ALA A 10 5.00 -2.60 -13.22
C ALA A 10 4.85 -1.66 -12.04
N GLU A 11 4.57 -0.40 -12.31
CA GLU A 11 4.26 0.54 -11.27
C GLU A 11 2.83 0.29 -10.83
N VAL A 12 2.63 0.10 -9.55
CA VAL A 12 1.31 -0.20 -9.00
C VAL A 12 1.04 0.73 -7.82
N THR A 13 -0.22 0.95 -7.53
CA THR A 13 -0.63 1.74 -6.36
C THR A 13 -1.52 0.87 -5.49
N VAL A 14 -1.15 0.75 -4.22
CA VAL A 14 -2.00 0.08 -3.24
C VAL A 14 -2.58 1.13 -2.32
N LYS A 15 -3.80 0.90 -1.85
CA LYS A 15 -4.50 1.87 -1.03
C LYS A 15 -4.95 1.21 0.26
N ALA A 16 -4.72 1.86 1.38
CA ALA A 16 -5.15 1.38 2.67
C ALA A 16 -5.89 2.49 3.41
N MET A 17 -6.96 2.14 4.09
CA MET A 17 -7.76 3.11 4.82
C MET A 17 -7.87 2.67 6.27
N GLY A 18 -7.75 3.60 7.18
CA GLY A 18 -7.91 3.34 8.60
C GLY A 18 -8.35 4.59 9.33
N LEU A 19 -8.55 4.46 10.64
CA LEU A 19 -8.90 5.62 11.45
C LEU A 19 -7.76 6.62 11.42
N SER A 20 -8.13 7.90 11.31
CA SER A 20 -7.14 8.95 11.21
C SER A 20 -6.28 9.02 12.47
N SER A 21 -4.98 9.14 12.28
CA SER A 21 -4.03 9.37 13.36
C SER A 21 -2.79 9.98 12.75
N ASP A 22 -1.96 10.57 13.59
CA ASP A 22 -0.74 11.21 13.12
C ASP A 22 0.26 10.21 12.55
N SER A 23 0.12 8.93 12.89
CA SER A 23 1.08 7.91 12.50
C SER A 23 0.55 6.93 11.46
N PHE A 24 -0.70 7.06 11.02
CA PHE A 24 -1.28 6.05 10.13
C PHE A 24 -0.50 5.93 8.81
N ALA A 25 -0.19 7.06 8.18
CA ALA A 25 0.56 7.01 6.92
C ALA A 25 1.93 6.38 7.11
N ARG A 26 2.59 6.69 8.23
CA ARG A 26 3.89 6.11 8.53
C ARG A 26 3.76 4.60 8.75
N THR A 27 2.68 4.18 9.41
CA THR A 27 2.44 2.76 9.63
C THR A 27 2.30 2.02 8.29
N VAL A 28 1.51 2.57 7.37
CA VAL A 28 1.34 1.95 6.05
C VAL A 28 2.68 1.91 5.30
N GLU A 29 3.41 3.00 5.34
CA GLU A 29 4.71 3.06 4.66
C GLU A 29 5.68 2.01 5.23
N LYS A 30 5.68 1.84 6.54
CA LYS A 30 6.55 0.85 7.18
C LYS A 30 6.22 -0.58 6.77
N LEU A 31 4.97 -0.84 6.42
CA LEU A 31 4.56 -2.16 5.96
C LEU A 31 5.00 -2.43 4.53
N VAL A 32 5.10 -1.40 3.72
CA VAL A 32 5.47 -1.54 2.31
C VAL A 32 6.97 -1.53 2.09
N ARG A 33 7.70 -0.65 2.80
CA ARG A 33 9.13 -0.46 2.55
C ARG A 33 9.98 -1.72 2.60
N PRO A 34 9.75 -2.67 3.54
CA PRO A 34 10.58 -3.88 3.56
C PRO A 34 10.45 -4.72 2.30
N HIS A 35 9.39 -4.52 1.53
CA HIS A 35 9.20 -5.26 0.28
C HIS A 35 9.87 -4.59 -0.91
N LEU A 36 10.40 -3.37 -0.72
CA LEU A 36 11.02 -2.66 -1.83
C LEU A 36 12.45 -3.14 -2.03
N GLN A 37 12.94 -3.04 -3.25
CA GLN A 37 14.32 -3.36 -3.55
C GLN A 37 15.24 -2.33 -2.91
N PRO A 38 16.50 -2.70 -2.58
CA PRO A 38 17.45 -1.73 -2.07
C PRO A 38 17.60 -0.56 -3.05
N GLY A 39 17.50 0.63 -2.53
CA GLY A 39 17.60 1.83 -3.36
C GLY A 39 16.31 2.23 -4.06
N ALA A 40 15.28 1.39 -4.00
CA ALA A 40 13.99 1.75 -4.57
C ALA A 40 13.22 2.64 -3.60
N ASP A 41 12.29 3.39 -4.11
CA ASP A 41 11.50 4.28 -3.31
C ASP A 41 10.03 4.10 -3.64
N CYS A 42 9.18 4.73 -2.85
CA CYS A 42 7.75 4.69 -3.09
C CYS A 42 7.19 6.10 -2.93
N LYS A 43 6.04 6.33 -3.54
CA LYS A 43 5.34 7.60 -3.39
C LYS A 43 4.16 7.36 -2.47
N VAL A 44 4.00 8.22 -1.47
CA VAL A 44 2.94 8.07 -0.49
C VAL A 44 2.03 9.28 -0.59
N ARG A 45 0.73 9.03 -0.68
CA ARG A 45 -0.25 10.10 -0.73
C ARG A 45 -1.30 9.83 0.34
N GLU A 46 -1.66 10.86 1.08
CA GLU A 46 -2.58 10.74 2.19
C GLU A 46 -3.78 11.63 1.93
N VAL A 47 -4.98 11.08 2.09
CA VAL A 47 -6.22 11.85 1.91
C VAL A 47 -7.15 11.50 3.05
N GLN A 48 -7.69 12.52 3.72
CA GLN A 48 -8.64 12.31 4.78
C GLN A 48 -10.05 12.31 4.24
N SER A 49 -10.94 11.55 4.88
CA SER A 49 -12.35 11.56 4.53
C SER A 49 -12.93 12.94 4.85
N SER A 50 -14.13 13.19 4.34
CA SER A 50 -14.74 14.52 4.46
C SER A 50 -14.92 14.98 5.91
N LYS A 51 -15.05 14.04 6.84
CA LYS A 51 -15.19 14.41 8.26
C LYS A 51 -13.92 14.15 9.05
N GLY A 52 -12.83 13.76 8.37
CA GLY A 52 -11.55 13.54 9.03
C GLY A 52 -11.46 12.28 9.87
N LYS A 53 -12.48 11.44 9.88
CA LYS A 53 -12.48 10.24 10.71
C LYS A 53 -11.56 9.16 10.16
N TYR A 54 -11.50 9.04 8.86
CA TYR A 54 -10.66 8.04 8.20
C TYR A 54 -9.62 8.69 7.33
N THR A 55 -8.49 8.03 7.18
CA THR A 55 -7.42 8.46 6.27
C THR A 55 -7.17 7.34 5.29
N SER A 56 -7.08 7.69 4.01
CA SER A 56 -6.66 6.81 2.96
C SER A 56 -5.20 7.10 2.65
N VAL A 57 -4.39 6.06 2.57
CA VAL A 57 -2.99 6.20 2.19
C VAL A 57 -2.77 5.38 0.94
N SER A 58 -2.31 6.03 -0.11
CA SER A 58 -1.97 5.37 -1.37
C SER A 58 -0.46 5.29 -1.46
N VAL A 59 0.07 4.11 -1.74
CA VAL A 59 1.50 3.91 -1.90
C VAL A 59 1.74 3.39 -3.30
N THR A 60 2.55 4.12 -4.08
CA THR A 60 2.89 3.75 -5.44
C THR A 60 4.33 3.27 -5.48
N PHE A 61 4.55 2.10 -6.02
CA PHE A 61 5.88 1.51 -6.10
C PHE A 61 5.95 0.57 -7.30
N VAL A 62 7.15 0.12 -7.62
CA VAL A 62 7.33 -0.83 -8.71
C VAL A 62 7.27 -2.24 -8.15
N ALA A 63 6.32 -3.03 -8.61
CA ALA A 63 6.20 -4.43 -8.24
C ALA A 63 6.95 -5.25 -9.29
N HIS A 64 7.80 -6.17 -8.85
CA HIS A 64 8.62 -6.94 -9.76
C HIS A 64 7.92 -8.15 -10.32
N ASP A 65 7.00 -8.72 -9.56
CA ASP A 65 6.21 -9.84 -10.02
C ASP A 65 4.97 -9.96 -9.11
N GLN A 66 4.14 -10.93 -9.41
CA GLN A 66 2.88 -11.12 -8.68
C GLN A 66 3.15 -11.48 -7.21
N ALA A 67 4.16 -12.30 -6.95
CA ALA A 67 4.47 -12.69 -5.58
C ALA A 67 4.90 -11.47 -4.74
N HIS A 68 5.64 -10.55 -5.34
CA HIS A 68 6.05 -9.31 -4.67
C HIS A 68 4.82 -8.50 -4.27
N LEU A 69 3.89 -8.35 -5.19
CA LEU A 69 2.67 -7.59 -4.93
C LEU A 69 1.83 -8.27 -3.85
N GLU A 70 1.72 -9.59 -3.92
CA GLU A 70 0.96 -10.35 -2.91
C GLU A 70 1.60 -10.24 -1.53
N GLY A 71 2.92 -10.17 -1.47
CA GLY A 71 3.62 -9.98 -0.21
C GLY A 71 3.27 -8.66 0.45
N VAL A 72 3.16 -7.60 -0.37
CA VAL A 72 2.75 -6.30 0.14
C VAL A 72 1.33 -6.37 0.69
N TYR A 73 0.41 -6.98 -0.05
CA TYR A 73 -0.97 -7.10 0.41
C TYR A 73 -1.07 -7.96 1.68
N ALA A 74 -0.25 -9.00 1.80
CA ALA A 74 -0.25 -9.82 3.00
C ALA A 74 0.16 -9.01 4.23
N SER A 75 1.16 -8.15 4.09
CA SER A 75 1.59 -7.28 5.18
C SER A 75 0.48 -6.30 5.57
N LEU A 76 -0.22 -5.75 4.59
CA LEU A 76 -1.31 -4.83 4.87
C LEU A 76 -2.47 -5.56 5.54
N ASN A 77 -2.76 -6.80 5.10
CA ASN A 77 -3.83 -7.59 5.69
C ASN A 77 -3.56 -7.93 7.15
N ALA A 78 -2.31 -8.06 7.53
CA ALA A 78 -1.95 -8.41 8.90
C ALA A 78 -2.04 -7.24 9.86
N CYS A 79 -2.23 -6.03 9.36
CA CYS A 79 -2.24 -4.84 10.21
C CYS A 79 -3.64 -4.55 10.72
N PRO A 80 -3.86 -4.56 12.04
CA PRO A 80 -5.21 -4.31 12.57
C PRO A 80 -5.66 -2.87 12.42
N ASP A 81 -4.73 -1.94 12.16
CA ASP A 81 -5.11 -0.54 11.98
C ASP A 81 -5.72 -0.26 10.61
N ILE A 82 -5.57 -1.19 9.68
CA ILE A 82 -6.11 -1.01 8.33
C ILE A 82 -7.47 -1.70 8.29
N VAL A 83 -8.52 -0.89 8.06
CA VAL A 83 -9.88 -1.42 8.03
C VAL A 83 -10.35 -1.73 6.62
N PHE A 84 -9.68 -1.19 5.61
CA PHE A 84 -10.08 -1.41 4.22
C PHE A 84 -8.87 -1.21 3.32
N LYS A 85 -8.73 -2.05 2.29
CA LYS A 85 -7.62 -1.93 1.37
C LYS A 85 -8.02 -2.32 -0.03
N LEU A 86 -7.35 -1.74 -0.97
CA LEU A 86 -7.55 -2.02 -2.39
C LEU A 86 -6.23 -2.30 -3.08
#